data_32f7d57d43be00707724d7681f464f8d
#
_entry.id   32f7d57d43be00707724d7681f464f8d
#
_cell.length_a   1.000
_cell.length_b   1.000
_cell.length_c   1.000
_cell.angle_alpha   90.00
_cell.angle_beta   90.00
_cell.angle_gamma   90.00
#
_symmetry.space_group_name_H-M   'P 1'
#
loop_
_entity.id
_entity.type
_entity.pdbx_description
1 polymer ?
#
loop_
_entity_poly.entity_id
_entity_poly.type
_entity_poly.pdbx_seq_one_letter_code
_entity_poly.pdbx_strand_id
1 'polypeptide(L)' 'MYMKAMSKQQLADCAGVSVNTLMKWCKPFMNELEVMGLSPNDKVLPPNIVKFLVEKFCIDL' A
#
# COMPACT_ATOMS: atom_id res chain seq x y z
N MET A 1 -3.64 -17.70 4.54
CA MET A 1 -4.48 -16.54 4.19
C MET A 1 -3.81 -15.76 3.07
N TYR A 2 -4.54 -15.44 2.02
CA TYR A 2 -3.95 -14.70 0.92
C TYR A 2 -4.39 -13.25 0.94
N MET A 3 -3.54 -12.38 0.40
CA MET A 3 -3.85 -10.98 0.23
C MET A 3 -4.56 -10.77 -1.09
N LYS A 4 -5.45 -9.80 -1.13
CA LYS A 4 -6.11 -9.42 -2.38
C LYS A 4 -5.87 -7.95 -2.65
N ALA A 5 -6.13 -7.53 -3.89
CA ALA A 5 -5.97 -6.13 -4.26
C ALA A 5 -6.87 -5.25 -3.40
N MET A 6 -6.36 -4.10 -3.00
CA MET A 6 -7.09 -3.12 -2.20
C MET A 6 -6.84 -1.74 -2.77
N SER A 7 -7.82 -0.85 -2.61
CA SER A 7 -7.62 0.55 -2.96
C SER A 7 -6.73 1.22 -1.90
N LYS A 8 -6.13 2.34 -2.28
CA LYS A 8 -5.34 3.12 -1.32
C LYS A 8 -6.17 3.54 -0.12
N GLN A 9 -7.42 3.91 -0.36
CA GLN A 9 -8.34 4.30 0.69
C GLN A 9 -8.60 3.15 1.66
N GLN A 10 -8.85 1.96 1.14
CA GLN A 10 -9.10 0.79 1.97
C GLN A 10 -7.88 0.47 2.83
N LEU A 11 -6.70 0.52 2.25
CA LEU A 11 -5.48 0.23 3.00
C LEU A 11 -5.23 1.29 4.08
N ALA A 12 -5.46 2.56 3.75
CA ALA A 12 -5.32 3.64 4.72
C ALA A 12 -6.30 3.46 5.88
N ASP A 13 -7.53 3.06 5.58
CA ASP A 13 -8.53 2.80 6.62
C ASP A 13 -8.08 1.67 7.53
N CYS A 14 -7.51 0.61 6.96
CA CYS A 14 -6.98 -0.50 7.75
C CYS A 14 -5.82 -0.07 8.64
N ALA A 15 -5.03 0.87 8.17
CA ALA A 15 -3.90 1.41 8.93
C ALA A 15 -4.33 2.46 9.95
N GLY A 16 -5.56 2.95 9.85
CA GLY A 16 -6.07 3.99 10.75
C GLY A 16 -5.53 5.37 10.44
N VAL A 17 -5.17 5.63 9.19
CA VAL A 17 -4.61 6.92 8.76
C VAL A 17 -5.31 7.39 7.50
N SER A 18 -5.08 8.65 7.13
CA SER A 18 -5.60 9.17 5.87
C SER A 18 -4.74 8.67 4.70
N VAL A 19 -5.32 8.74 3.50
CA VAL A 19 -4.59 8.38 2.28
C VAL A 19 -3.32 9.24 2.13
N ASN A 20 -3.40 10.51 2.46
CA ASN A 20 -2.24 11.39 2.38
C ASN A 20 -1.11 10.94 3.32
N THR A 21 -1.45 10.52 4.53
CA THR A 21 -0.47 10.01 5.48
C THR A 21 0.15 8.70 4.96
N LEU A 22 -0.70 7.82 4.41
CA LEU A 22 -0.23 6.57 3.84
C LEU A 22 0.75 6.84 2.69
N MET A 23 0.45 7.80 1.85
CA MET A 23 1.34 8.17 0.73
C MET A 23 2.68 8.72 1.23
N LYS A 24 2.66 9.49 2.31
CA LYS A 24 3.90 9.97 2.93
C LYS A 24 4.76 8.81 3.41
N TRP A 25 4.14 7.80 3.99
CA TRP A 25 4.85 6.60 4.44
C TRP A 25 5.47 5.84 3.27
N CYS A 26 4.75 5.78 2.15
CA CYS A 26 5.22 5.05 0.97
C CYS A 26 6.33 5.79 0.22
N LYS A 27 6.46 7.09 0.42
CA LYS A 27 7.39 7.91 -0.34
C LYS A 27 8.83 7.39 -0.32
N PRO A 28 9.41 7.01 0.83
CA PRO A 28 10.76 6.44 0.85
C PRO A 28 10.89 5.12 0.11
N PHE A 29 9.78 4.43 -0.14
CA PHE A 29 9.77 3.12 -0.77
C PHE A 29 9.25 3.16 -2.20
N MET A 30 9.02 4.34 -2.77
CA MET A 30 8.41 4.47 -4.09
C MET A 30 9.22 3.74 -5.17
N ASN A 31 10.56 3.80 -5.09
CA ASN A 31 11.40 3.10 -6.05
C ASN A 31 11.16 1.59 -6.00
N GLU A 32 11.06 1.03 -4.80
CA GLU A 32 10.79 -0.40 -4.63
C GLU A 32 9.40 -0.75 -5.13
N LEU A 33 8.41 0.10 -4.84
CA LEU A 33 7.04 -0.14 -5.28
C LEU A 33 6.94 -0.11 -6.81
N GLU A 34 7.65 0.79 -7.45
CA GLU A 34 7.68 0.87 -8.92
C GLU A 34 8.31 -0.39 -9.52
N VAL A 35 9.39 -0.87 -8.91
CA VAL A 35 10.04 -2.12 -9.35
C VAL A 35 9.08 -3.29 -9.21
N MET A 36 8.21 -3.27 -8.20
CA MET A 36 7.21 -4.30 -7.98
C MET A 36 6.00 -4.18 -8.92
N GLY A 37 5.95 -3.14 -9.75
CA GLY A 37 4.90 -2.96 -10.73
C GLY A 37 3.84 -1.92 -10.38
N LEU A 38 4.04 -1.17 -9.32
CA LEU A 38 3.08 -0.13 -8.95
C LEU A 38 3.27 1.09 -9.85
N SER A 39 2.17 1.56 -10.44
CA SER A 39 2.16 2.79 -11.21
C SER A 39 1.67 3.94 -10.33
N PRO A 40 2.25 5.14 -10.46
CA PRO A 40 1.75 6.30 -9.69
C PRO A 40 0.29 6.63 -9.98
N ASN A 41 -0.22 6.20 -11.13
CA ASN A 41 -1.60 6.45 -11.52
C ASN A 41 -2.56 5.35 -11.08
N ASP A 42 -2.06 4.25 -10.54
CA ASP A 42 -2.91 3.15 -10.09
C ASP A 42 -3.69 3.55 -8.85
N LYS A 43 -5.00 3.36 -8.91
CA LYS A 43 -5.87 3.60 -7.75
C LYS A 43 -5.99 2.37 -6.87
N VAL A 44 -5.73 1.21 -7.44
CA VAL A 44 -5.84 -0.07 -6.75
C VAL A 44 -4.44 -0.66 -6.61
N LEU A 45 -4.13 -1.15 -5.42
CA LEU A 45 -2.85 -1.76 -5.12
C LEU A 45 -2.92 -3.26 -5.38
N PRO A 46 -2.00 -3.83 -6.17
CA PRO A 46 -1.96 -5.28 -6.38
C PRO A 46 -1.69 -6.02 -5.07
N PRO A 47 -2.03 -7.31 -5.00
CA PRO A 47 -1.81 -8.08 -3.77
C PRO A 47 -0.38 -8.09 -3.27
N ASN A 48 0.61 -8.14 -4.16
CA ASN A 48 2.01 -8.13 -3.75
C ASN A 48 2.40 -6.80 -3.09
N ILE A 49 1.87 -5.69 -3.58
CA ILE A 49 2.10 -4.37 -3.00
C ILE A 49 1.39 -4.27 -1.64
N VAL A 50 0.15 -4.76 -1.56
CA VAL A 50 -0.60 -4.76 -0.29
C VAL A 50 0.18 -5.54 0.77
N LYS A 51 0.67 -6.72 0.42
CA LYS A 51 1.45 -7.54 1.35
C LYS A 51 2.71 -6.82 1.80
N PHE A 52 3.42 -6.19 0.86
CA PHE A 52 4.64 -5.44 1.18
C PHE A 52 4.36 -4.33 2.19
N LEU A 53 3.33 -3.55 1.93
CA LEU A 53 2.99 -2.41 2.81
C LEU A 53 2.48 -2.87 4.17
N VAL A 54 1.69 -3.94 4.19
CA VAL A 54 1.19 -4.50 5.45
C VAL A 54 2.35 -4.95 6.33
N GLU A 55 3.32 -5.61 5.76
CA GLU A 55 4.49 -6.08 6.50
C GLU A 55 5.39 -4.92 6.93
N LYS A 56 5.59 -3.94 6.06
CA LYS A 56 6.47 -2.80 6.36
C LYS A 56 5.92 -1.91 7.45
N PHE A 57 4.63 -1.67 7.45
CA PHE A 57 3.99 -0.74 8.38
C PHE A 57 3.24 -1.42 9.50
N CYS A 58 3.33 -2.74 9.58
CA CYS A 58 2.63 -3.53 10.59
C CYS A 58 1.14 -3.24 10.61
N ILE A 59 0.54 -3.13 9.43
CA ILE A 59 -0.88 -2.86 9.30
C ILE A 59 -1.66 -4.13 9.68
N ASP A 60 -2.64 -3.95 10.52
CA ASP A 60 -3.50 -5.04 10.95
C ASP A 60 -4.74 -5.11 10.05
N LEU A 61 -4.86 -6.20 9.31
CA LEU A 61 -5.97 -6.40 8.39
C LEU A 61 -7.10 -7.23 8.99
#